data_5454d0645ffdcaf268dea512f472eaba
#
_entry.id   5454d0645ffdcaf268dea512f472eaba
#
_cell.length_a   1.000
_cell.length_b   1.000
_cell.length_c   1.000
_cell.angle_alpha   90.00
_cell.angle_beta   90.00
_cell.angle_gamma   90.00
#
_symmetry.space_group_name_H-M   'P 1'
#
loop_
_entity.id
_entity.type
_entity.pdbx_description
1 polymer ?
#
loop_
_entity_poly.entity_id
_entity_poly.type
_entity_poly.pdbx_seq_one_letter_code
_entity_poly.pdbx_strand_id
1 'polypeptide(L)'
;MTIPKILHYVWLGTAQMHPLMVDWREKWAALHPDWTIKVWREAYELPQHMLVCGDEIIECRHPEYLASCPTYAKRSDVWRYEILEQQGGVYLDTDFEPIKCIDPLLAGKEAFVGLCETKFGWDELNPQGFVKLEMGCSIVGCVPHHRWMQDLVDRTPLQSPTEQLALAFPFLTKVTFEYPEVHRFPTETFYPVTWSQYANGGKKSLRKEVLPEGTYAVHRWSSCWFEEGLKPRL
;
A
#
# COMPACT_ATOMS: atom_id res chain seq x y z
N MET A 1 18.87 12.53 -3.63
CA MET A 1 19.03 11.08 -3.33
C MET A 1 18.12 10.30 -4.28
N THR A 2 18.30 8.99 -4.44
CA THR A 2 17.40 8.14 -5.24
C THR A 2 16.68 7.15 -4.34
N ILE A 3 15.44 6.81 -4.67
CA ILE A 3 14.67 5.80 -3.95
C ILE A 3 15.44 4.48 -3.99
N PRO A 4 15.71 3.83 -2.84
CA PRO A 4 16.37 2.52 -2.82
C PRO A 4 15.62 1.46 -3.61
N LYS A 5 16.34 0.58 -4.29
CA LYS A 5 15.78 -0.54 -5.05
C LYS A 5 15.33 -1.68 -4.11
N ILE A 6 14.34 -1.39 -3.29
CA ILE A 6 13.77 -2.32 -2.31
C ILE A 6 12.24 -2.29 -2.45
N LEU A 7 11.63 -3.47 -2.61
CA LEU A 7 10.18 -3.66 -2.51
C LEU A 7 9.83 -4.23 -1.14
N HIS A 8 8.98 -3.55 -0.40
CA HIS A 8 8.54 -3.96 0.92
C HIS A 8 7.11 -4.48 0.90
N TYR A 9 6.89 -5.64 1.48
CA TYR A 9 5.59 -6.21 1.80
C TYR A 9 5.48 -6.41 3.31
N VAL A 10 4.28 -6.27 3.85
CA VAL A 10 3.95 -6.61 5.23
C VAL A 10 2.95 -7.75 5.21
N TRP A 11 3.24 -8.84 5.93
CA TRP A 11 2.33 -9.97 6.08
C TRP A 11 2.27 -10.39 7.55
N LEU A 12 1.20 -9.98 8.23
CA LEU A 12 1.00 -10.20 9.66
C LEU A 12 0.13 -11.45 9.92
N GLY A 13 0.32 -12.01 11.11
CA GLY A 13 -0.38 -13.22 11.52
C GLY A 13 0.20 -14.51 10.92
N THR A 14 -0.46 -15.62 11.24
CA THR A 14 0.02 -16.97 10.90
C THR A 14 -0.55 -17.55 9.61
N ALA A 15 -1.51 -16.88 9.00
CA ALA A 15 -2.12 -17.33 7.74
C ALA A 15 -1.09 -17.37 6.60
N GLN A 16 -1.20 -18.36 5.74
CA GLN A 16 -0.39 -18.41 4.52
C GLN A 16 -0.88 -17.36 3.53
N MET A 17 0.08 -16.73 2.85
CA MET A 17 -0.24 -15.83 1.75
C MET A 17 -0.93 -16.60 0.62
N HIS A 18 -1.97 -15.99 0.02
CA HIS A 18 -2.68 -16.62 -1.08
C HIS A 18 -1.74 -16.89 -2.26
N PRO A 19 -1.81 -18.07 -2.94
CA PRO A 19 -0.89 -18.44 -4.03
C PRO A 19 -0.77 -17.36 -5.11
N LEU A 20 -1.86 -16.72 -5.50
CA LEU A 20 -1.85 -15.67 -6.51
C LEU A 20 -1.03 -14.44 -6.07
N MET A 21 -1.03 -14.09 -4.78
CA MET A 21 -0.18 -13.00 -4.25
C MET A 21 1.30 -13.40 -4.25
N VAL A 22 1.58 -14.69 -4.00
CA VAL A 22 2.95 -15.24 -4.14
C VAL A 22 3.40 -15.14 -5.59
N ASP A 23 2.55 -15.54 -6.55
CA ASP A 23 2.85 -15.43 -7.99
C ASP A 23 3.10 -13.97 -8.42
N TRP A 24 2.34 -13.01 -7.90
CA TRP A 24 2.57 -11.59 -8.20
C TRP A 24 3.90 -11.10 -7.62
N ARG A 25 4.24 -11.50 -6.40
CA ARG A 25 5.54 -11.16 -5.81
C ARG A 25 6.70 -11.73 -6.63
N GLU A 26 6.58 -12.96 -7.14
CA GLU A 26 7.57 -13.57 -8.01
C GLU A 26 7.68 -12.83 -9.37
N LYS A 27 6.57 -12.38 -9.93
CA LYS A 27 6.58 -11.52 -11.12
C LYS A 27 7.22 -10.15 -10.85
N TRP A 28 7.00 -9.56 -9.67
CA TRP A 28 7.72 -8.36 -9.25
C TRP A 28 9.22 -8.60 -9.23
N ALA A 29 9.68 -9.71 -8.65
CA ALA A 29 11.09 -10.07 -8.64
C ALA A 29 11.65 -10.25 -10.06
N ALA A 30 10.92 -10.92 -10.94
CA ALA A 30 11.35 -11.14 -12.32
C ALA A 30 11.46 -9.84 -13.14
N LEU A 31 10.56 -8.87 -12.90
CA LEU A 31 10.61 -7.56 -13.56
C LEU A 31 11.67 -6.60 -12.97
N HIS A 32 12.16 -6.90 -11.77
CA HIS A 32 13.10 -6.06 -11.02
C HIS A 32 14.28 -6.90 -10.49
N PRO A 33 15.10 -7.50 -11.37
CA PRO A 33 16.11 -8.49 -10.98
C PRO A 33 17.24 -7.92 -10.10
N ASP A 34 17.42 -6.60 -10.10
CA ASP A 34 18.40 -5.87 -9.28
C ASP A 34 17.77 -5.22 -8.02
N TRP A 35 16.52 -5.56 -7.71
CA TRP A 35 15.84 -5.09 -6.51
C TRP A 35 15.83 -6.16 -5.42
N THR A 36 15.92 -5.72 -4.17
CA THR A 36 15.71 -6.57 -3.00
C THR A 36 14.21 -6.61 -2.67
N ILE A 37 13.65 -7.82 -2.49
CA ILE A 37 12.29 -7.99 -2.03
C ILE A 37 12.30 -8.38 -0.56
N LYS A 38 11.66 -7.56 0.29
CA LYS A 38 11.53 -7.78 1.72
C LYS A 38 10.08 -8.08 2.07
N VAL A 39 9.86 -9.20 2.78
CA VAL A 39 8.56 -9.55 3.36
C VAL A 39 8.68 -9.48 4.87
N TRP A 40 8.16 -8.43 5.44
CA TRP A 40 8.18 -8.18 6.88
C TRP A 40 7.10 -8.99 7.59
N ARG A 41 7.47 -9.63 8.69
CA ARG A 41 6.62 -10.52 9.48
C ARG A 41 6.78 -10.28 10.97
N GLU A 42 5.76 -10.62 11.73
CA GLU A 42 5.88 -10.79 13.16
C GLU A 42 6.75 -12.02 13.45
N ALA A 43 7.62 -11.93 14.49
CA ALA A 43 8.37 -13.07 15.02
C ALA A 43 7.87 -13.38 16.42
N TYR A 44 7.67 -14.68 16.71
CA TYR A 44 7.09 -15.11 17.98
C TYR A 44 7.94 -14.71 19.20
N GLU A 45 9.24 -14.66 19.01
CA GLU A 45 10.21 -14.34 20.08
C GLU A 45 10.39 -12.83 20.31
N LEU A 46 9.82 -11.99 19.44
CA LEU A 46 9.97 -10.55 19.51
C LEU A 46 8.69 -9.86 19.98
N PRO A 47 8.81 -8.66 20.60
CA PRO A 47 7.67 -7.82 20.89
C PRO A 47 6.84 -7.50 19.64
N GLN A 48 5.51 -7.36 19.80
CA GLN A 48 4.57 -7.08 18.69
C GLN A 48 4.84 -5.76 17.95
N HIS A 49 5.64 -4.87 18.51
CA HIS A 49 6.06 -3.62 17.87
C HIS A 49 7.38 -3.77 17.09
N MET A 50 7.77 -4.99 16.78
CA MET A 50 8.92 -5.30 15.92
C MET A 50 8.50 -6.22 14.78
N LEU A 51 9.05 -5.98 13.60
CA LEU A 51 8.96 -6.88 12.46
C LEU A 51 10.35 -7.35 12.03
N VAL A 52 10.39 -8.53 11.44
CA VAL A 52 11.63 -9.13 10.93
C VAL A 52 11.54 -9.44 9.44
N CYS A 53 12.68 -9.35 8.77
CA CYS A 53 12.89 -9.84 7.41
C CYS A 53 14.32 -10.39 7.31
N GLY A 54 14.48 -11.73 7.33
CA GLY A 54 15.80 -12.35 7.51
C GLY A 54 16.42 -11.95 8.85
N ASP A 55 17.64 -11.41 8.82
CA ASP A 55 18.35 -10.92 10.02
C ASP A 55 18.04 -9.45 10.35
N GLU A 56 17.23 -8.78 9.54
CA GLU A 56 16.86 -7.39 9.76
C GLU A 56 15.65 -7.28 10.68
N ILE A 57 15.70 -6.33 11.61
CA ILE A 57 14.61 -5.99 12.51
C ILE A 57 14.26 -4.51 12.33
N ILE A 58 12.97 -4.21 12.35
CA ILE A 58 12.44 -2.85 12.36
C ILE A 58 11.53 -2.69 13.56
N GLU A 59 11.62 -1.54 14.21
CA GLU A 59 10.84 -1.21 15.40
C GLU A 59 9.87 -0.05 15.11
N CYS A 60 8.64 -0.19 15.56
CA CYS A 60 7.63 0.86 15.48
C CYS A 60 7.90 1.95 16.52
N ARG A 61 7.93 3.20 16.10
CA ARG A 61 8.12 4.35 17.00
C ARG A 61 6.93 4.61 17.94
N HIS A 62 5.76 4.09 17.60
CA HIS A 62 4.51 4.26 18.35
C HIS A 62 3.90 2.92 18.78
N PRO A 63 4.59 2.15 19.66
CA PRO A 63 4.17 0.78 20.02
C PRO A 63 2.78 0.73 20.67
N GLU A 64 2.42 1.72 21.48
CA GLU A 64 1.11 1.80 22.14
C GLU A 64 -0.02 2.03 21.13
N TYR A 65 0.22 2.90 20.14
CA TYR A 65 -0.74 3.11 19.05
C TYR A 65 -0.90 1.84 18.20
N LEU A 66 0.20 1.20 17.82
CA LEU A 66 0.17 -0.06 17.08
C LEU A 66 -0.61 -1.15 17.84
N ALA A 67 -0.39 -1.29 19.15
CA ALA A 67 -1.09 -2.24 20.00
C ALA A 67 -2.61 -1.96 20.08
N SER A 68 -3.03 -0.70 19.94
CA SER A 68 -4.45 -0.32 19.91
C SER A 68 -5.13 -0.55 18.55
N CYS A 69 -4.38 -0.87 17.49
CA CYS A 69 -4.93 -1.18 16.18
C CYS A 69 -5.56 -2.60 16.17
N PRO A 70 -6.88 -2.74 15.92
CA PRO A 70 -7.59 -3.99 16.14
C PRO A 70 -7.39 -5.03 15.04
N THR A 71 -6.94 -4.64 13.84
CA THR A 71 -6.83 -5.52 12.68
C THR A 71 -5.43 -5.50 12.07
N TYR A 72 -5.05 -6.60 11.42
CA TYR A 72 -3.79 -6.67 10.67
C TYR A 72 -3.69 -5.62 9.55
N ALA A 73 -4.81 -5.32 8.89
CA ALA A 73 -4.85 -4.25 7.90
C ALA A 73 -4.43 -2.90 8.50
N LYS A 74 -5.00 -2.55 9.66
CA LYS A 74 -4.68 -1.30 10.34
C LYS A 74 -3.23 -1.27 10.82
N ARG A 75 -2.72 -2.39 11.34
CA ARG A 75 -1.30 -2.53 11.71
C ARG A 75 -0.39 -2.39 10.49
N SER A 76 -0.78 -2.96 9.33
CA SER A 76 -0.04 -2.79 8.08
C SER A 76 -0.02 -1.34 7.61
N ASP A 77 -1.09 -0.57 7.86
CA ASP A 77 -1.11 0.88 7.58
C ASP A 77 -0.08 1.65 8.41
N VAL A 78 0.15 1.25 9.67
CA VAL A 78 1.23 1.82 10.50
C VAL A 78 2.59 1.41 9.94
N TRP A 79 2.78 0.11 9.73
CA TRP A 79 4.06 -0.44 9.33
C TRP A 79 4.58 0.07 7.99
N ARG A 80 3.70 0.36 7.02
CA ARG A 80 4.16 0.91 5.73
C ARG A 80 4.89 2.23 5.88
N TYR A 81 4.44 3.10 6.80
CA TYR A 81 5.10 4.38 7.05
C TYR A 81 6.39 4.20 7.82
N GLU A 82 6.41 3.36 8.87
CA GLU A 82 7.58 3.07 9.67
C GLU A 82 8.73 2.45 8.82
N ILE A 83 8.41 1.49 7.97
CA ILE A 83 9.37 0.83 7.08
C ILE A 83 9.96 1.84 6.10
N LEU A 84 9.14 2.63 5.45
CA LEU A 84 9.59 3.60 4.45
C LEU A 84 10.36 4.76 5.08
N GLU A 85 10.00 5.18 6.28
CA GLU A 85 10.75 6.19 7.01
C GLU A 85 12.18 5.70 7.30
N GLN A 86 12.33 4.47 7.80
CA GLN A 86 13.63 3.95 8.23
C GLN A 86 14.48 3.44 7.06
N GLN A 87 13.90 2.81 6.05
CA GLN A 87 14.63 2.14 4.99
C GLN A 87 14.49 2.79 3.61
N GLY A 88 13.50 3.64 3.42
CA GLY A 88 13.13 4.08 2.08
C GLY A 88 12.62 2.93 1.22
N GLY A 89 12.74 3.03 -0.11
CA GLY A 89 12.27 2.02 -1.04
C GLY A 89 10.81 2.21 -1.42
N VAL A 90 10.15 1.13 -1.82
CA VAL A 90 8.76 1.12 -2.27
C VAL A 90 7.96 0.09 -1.47
N TYR A 91 6.93 0.53 -0.77
CA TYR A 91 5.93 -0.34 -0.15
C TYR A 91 4.86 -0.72 -1.17
N LEU A 92 4.44 -1.98 -1.12
CA LEU A 92 3.36 -2.54 -1.91
C LEU A 92 2.41 -3.36 -1.04
N ASP A 93 1.09 -3.16 -1.19
CA ASP A 93 0.13 -4.15 -0.72
C ASP A 93 0.29 -5.46 -1.50
N THR A 94 0.01 -6.60 -0.86
CA THR A 94 0.27 -7.93 -1.44
C THR A 94 -0.59 -8.26 -2.66
N ASP A 95 -1.63 -7.49 -2.92
CA ASP A 95 -2.55 -7.65 -4.03
C ASP A 95 -2.30 -6.68 -5.22
N PHE A 96 -1.06 -6.22 -5.36
CA PHE A 96 -0.60 -5.52 -6.55
C PHE A 96 -0.06 -6.48 -7.61
N GLU A 97 -0.74 -6.58 -8.74
CA GLU A 97 -0.26 -7.30 -9.92
C GLU A 97 0.70 -6.41 -10.73
N PRO A 98 1.96 -6.83 -10.95
CA PRO A 98 2.91 -6.06 -11.77
C PRO A 98 2.63 -6.25 -13.26
N ILE A 99 2.76 -5.16 -14.02
CA ILE A 99 2.62 -5.14 -15.49
C ILE A 99 3.95 -4.78 -16.16
N LYS A 100 4.68 -3.80 -15.62
CA LYS A 100 5.96 -3.30 -16.16
C LYS A 100 6.94 -3.01 -15.03
N CYS A 101 8.23 -2.97 -15.37
CA CYS A 101 9.26 -2.48 -14.46
C CYS A 101 9.04 -1.01 -14.11
N ILE A 102 9.08 -0.66 -12.80
CA ILE A 102 8.84 0.71 -12.33
C ILE A 102 10.10 1.58 -12.31
N ASP A 103 11.29 1.05 -12.56
CA ASP A 103 12.54 1.84 -12.57
C ASP A 103 12.43 3.15 -13.37
N PRO A 104 11.87 3.16 -14.60
CA PRO A 104 11.75 4.39 -15.38
C PRO A 104 10.88 5.46 -14.71
N LEU A 105 9.89 5.04 -13.90
CA LEU A 105 9.01 5.97 -13.18
C LEU A 105 9.76 6.68 -12.04
N LEU A 106 10.70 6.00 -11.41
CA LEU A 106 11.36 6.47 -10.19
C LEU A 106 12.59 7.35 -10.45
N ALA A 107 13.07 7.39 -11.68
CA ALA A 107 14.23 8.18 -12.04
C ALA A 107 14.08 9.65 -11.63
N GLY A 108 15.04 10.15 -10.85
CA GLY A 108 15.08 11.55 -10.38
C GLY A 108 14.04 11.91 -9.33
N LYS A 109 13.32 10.95 -8.74
CA LYS A 109 12.34 11.19 -7.69
C LYS A 109 12.87 10.76 -6.32
N GLU A 110 12.58 11.56 -5.31
CA GLU A 110 12.90 11.25 -3.90
C GLU A 110 11.68 10.71 -3.14
N ALA A 111 10.45 11.00 -3.60
CA ALA A 111 9.23 10.43 -3.05
C ALA A 111 8.11 10.40 -4.09
N PHE A 112 7.21 9.43 -3.97
CA PHE A 112 6.02 9.33 -4.82
C PHE A 112 4.84 8.66 -4.14
N VAL A 113 3.65 8.92 -4.72
CA VAL A 113 2.39 8.26 -4.39
C VAL A 113 1.56 8.10 -5.66
N GLY A 114 0.70 7.09 -5.73
CA GLY A 114 -0.29 6.95 -6.80
C GLY A 114 -1.59 7.67 -6.45
N LEU A 115 -2.21 8.35 -7.41
CA LEU A 115 -3.57 8.86 -7.27
C LEU A 115 -4.57 7.71 -7.41
N CYS A 116 -5.61 7.72 -6.59
CA CYS A 116 -6.68 6.74 -6.59
C CYS A 116 -8.03 7.45 -6.62
N GLU A 117 -8.94 6.99 -7.47
CA GLU A 117 -10.33 7.46 -7.45
C GLU A 117 -11.13 6.74 -6.39
N THR A 118 -11.67 7.50 -5.45
CA THR A 118 -12.60 7.01 -4.45
C THR A 118 -13.99 7.58 -4.71
N LYS A 119 -15.02 6.76 -4.55
CA LYS A 119 -16.43 7.21 -4.69
C LYS A 119 -17.08 7.29 -3.33
N PHE A 120 -17.72 8.44 -3.07
CA PHE A 120 -18.45 8.71 -1.84
C PHE A 120 -19.92 9.08 -2.14
N GLY A 121 -20.78 8.92 -1.13
CA GLY A 121 -22.16 9.37 -1.21
C GLY A 121 -23.04 8.53 -2.13
N TRP A 122 -22.80 7.24 -2.19
CA TRP A 122 -23.67 6.28 -2.85
C TRP A 122 -24.92 6.06 -1.98
N ASP A 123 -26.02 6.61 -2.41
CA ASP A 123 -27.34 6.30 -1.89
C ASP A 123 -28.34 6.21 -3.06
N GLU A 124 -29.59 5.81 -2.76
CA GLU A 124 -30.64 5.68 -3.76
C GLU A 124 -30.98 7.02 -4.45
N LEU A 125 -30.71 8.15 -3.80
CA LEU A 125 -30.98 9.50 -4.29
C LEU A 125 -29.83 10.06 -5.13
N ASN A 126 -28.61 9.50 -4.98
CA ASN A 126 -27.44 9.90 -5.75
C ASN A 126 -26.68 8.66 -6.29
N PRO A 127 -27.23 7.96 -7.28
CA PRO A 127 -26.65 6.73 -7.83
C PRO A 127 -25.32 6.95 -8.55
N GLN A 128 -24.94 8.19 -8.86
CA GLN A 128 -23.63 8.51 -9.45
C GLN A 128 -22.56 8.78 -8.40
N GLY A 129 -22.93 9.16 -7.17
CA GLY A 129 -22.00 9.54 -6.11
C GLY A 129 -21.06 10.68 -6.53
N PHE A 130 -20.15 11.03 -5.63
CA PHE A 130 -19.05 11.95 -5.94
C PHE A 130 -17.77 11.15 -6.17
N VAL A 131 -17.05 11.47 -7.24
CA VAL A 131 -15.70 10.97 -7.45
C VAL A 131 -14.73 11.92 -6.77
N LYS A 132 -13.94 11.41 -5.84
CA LYS A 132 -12.86 12.13 -5.18
C LYS A 132 -11.53 11.51 -5.59
N LEU A 133 -10.59 12.35 -5.93
CA LEU A 133 -9.22 11.94 -6.20
C LEU A 133 -8.42 12.06 -4.90
N GLU A 134 -7.88 10.94 -4.44
CA GLU A 134 -7.09 10.84 -3.21
C GLU A 134 -5.75 10.14 -3.47
N MET A 135 -4.82 10.26 -2.54
CA MET A 135 -3.56 9.52 -2.57
C MET A 135 -3.78 8.08 -2.11
N GLY A 136 -3.45 7.12 -2.95
CA GLY A 136 -3.56 5.69 -2.65
C GLY A 136 -2.39 5.22 -1.77
N CYS A 137 -2.71 4.61 -0.63
CA CYS A 137 -1.72 4.15 0.32
C CYS A 137 -1.11 2.78 0.00
N SER A 138 -1.68 2.06 -0.97
CA SER A 138 -1.30 0.67 -1.28
C SER A 138 -0.01 0.56 -2.10
N ILE A 139 0.46 1.66 -2.73
CA ILE A 139 1.78 1.80 -3.32
C ILE A 139 2.33 3.19 -3.04
N VAL A 140 3.40 3.26 -2.29
CA VAL A 140 4.10 4.49 -1.93
C VAL A 140 5.60 4.23 -1.86
N GLY A 141 6.42 5.25 -2.13
CA GLY A 141 7.87 5.09 -2.05
C GLY A 141 8.59 6.40 -1.77
N CYS A 142 9.73 6.29 -1.10
CA CYS A 142 10.58 7.44 -0.83
C CYS A 142 12.04 7.04 -0.54
N VAL A 143 12.91 8.05 -0.46
CA VAL A 143 14.24 7.89 0.13
C VAL A 143 14.11 7.72 1.66
N PRO A 144 15.05 7.03 2.35
CA PRO A 144 15.01 6.91 3.80
C PRO A 144 15.03 8.29 4.45
N HIS A 145 14.34 8.43 5.57
CA HIS A 145 14.21 9.66 6.35
C HIS A 145 13.67 10.86 5.56
N HIS A 146 12.82 10.62 4.56
CA HIS A 146 12.15 11.68 3.82
C HIS A 146 11.18 12.43 4.75
N ARG A 147 11.22 13.76 4.77
CA ARG A 147 10.42 14.59 5.70
C ARG A 147 8.91 14.30 5.62
N TRP A 148 8.40 14.07 4.44
CA TRP A 148 7.01 13.65 4.25
C TRP A 148 6.68 12.36 5.00
N MET A 149 7.59 11.36 4.95
CA MET A 149 7.36 10.08 5.63
C MET A 149 7.54 10.20 7.14
N GLN A 150 8.48 11.02 7.61
CA GLN A 150 8.62 11.36 9.03
C GLN A 150 7.33 11.97 9.59
N ASP A 151 6.76 12.94 8.86
CA ASP A 151 5.50 13.59 9.25
C ASP A 151 4.31 12.61 9.29
N LEU A 152 4.23 11.68 8.34
CA LEU A 152 3.21 10.62 8.37
C LEU A 152 3.35 9.74 9.61
N VAL A 153 4.57 9.32 9.96
CA VAL A 153 4.80 8.54 11.18
C VAL A 153 4.48 9.36 12.43
N ASP A 154 4.99 10.59 12.55
CA ASP A 154 4.80 11.42 13.72
C ASP A 154 3.33 11.79 13.98
N ARG A 155 2.52 11.94 12.92
CA ARG A 155 1.09 12.24 13.00
C ARG A 155 0.19 11.01 13.09
N THR A 156 0.74 9.80 12.93
CA THR A 156 -0.02 8.53 13.04
C THR A 156 -0.79 8.43 14.37
N PRO A 157 -0.21 8.70 15.55
CA PRO A 157 -0.94 8.62 16.82
C PRO A 157 -2.08 9.63 17.00
N LEU A 158 -2.14 10.64 16.15
CA LEU A 158 -3.23 11.63 16.16
C LEU A 158 -4.47 11.13 15.42
N GLN A 159 -4.39 9.97 14.76
CA GLN A 159 -5.50 9.36 14.03
C GLN A 159 -6.23 8.34 14.92
N SER A 160 -7.50 8.06 14.59
CA SER A 160 -8.24 7.00 15.28
C SER A 160 -7.62 5.62 14.99
N PRO A 161 -7.23 4.84 15.99
CA PRO A 161 -6.71 3.49 15.77
C PRO A 161 -7.80 2.51 15.34
N THR A 162 -9.06 2.80 15.62
CA THR A 162 -10.20 1.91 15.36
C THR A 162 -10.96 2.25 14.09
N GLU A 163 -10.85 3.48 13.58
CA GLU A 163 -11.45 3.85 12.31
C GLU A 163 -10.65 3.26 11.14
N GLN A 164 -11.33 2.46 10.32
CA GLN A 164 -10.70 1.59 9.32
C GLN A 164 -9.79 2.34 8.32
N LEU A 165 -10.21 3.50 7.83
CA LEU A 165 -9.47 4.25 6.83
C LEU A 165 -8.67 5.44 7.41
N ALA A 166 -8.56 5.57 8.72
CA ALA A 166 -7.95 6.74 9.36
C ALA A 166 -6.48 6.96 8.97
N LEU A 167 -5.71 5.92 8.64
CA LEU A 167 -4.33 6.01 8.15
C LEU A 167 -4.20 5.83 6.63
N ALA A 168 -5.31 5.57 5.94
CA ALA A 168 -5.32 5.33 4.49
C ALA A 168 -5.51 6.66 3.70
N PHE A 169 -6.40 6.66 2.71
CA PHE A 169 -6.55 7.72 1.74
C PHE A 169 -6.71 9.14 2.31
N PRO A 170 -7.61 9.43 3.27
CA PRO A 170 -7.82 10.80 3.73
C PRO A 170 -6.61 11.37 4.46
N PHE A 171 -5.98 10.57 5.33
CA PHE A 171 -4.81 11.00 6.09
C PHE A 171 -3.60 11.24 5.20
N LEU A 172 -3.27 10.24 4.37
CA LEU A 172 -2.17 10.34 3.41
C LEU A 172 -2.37 11.54 2.47
N THR A 173 -3.59 11.73 1.96
CA THR A 173 -3.92 12.86 1.09
C THR A 173 -3.69 14.19 1.78
N LYS A 174 -4.20 14.35 3.00
CA LYS A 174 -4.06 15.59 3.77
C LYS A 174 -2.59 15.94 4.01
N VAL A 175 -1.80 14.99 4.50
CA VAL A 175 -0.38 15.22 4.76
C VAL A 175 0.39 15.49 3.46
N THR A 176 0.11 14.71 2.39
CA THR A 176 0.83 14.86 1.11
C THR A 176 0.61 16.23 0.45
N PHE A 177 -0.51 16.89 0.71
CA PHE A 177 -0.73 18.26 0.19
C PHE A 177 0.26 19.30 0.75
N GLU A 178 0.85 19.05 1.90
CA GLU A 178 1.86 19.89 2.51
C GLU A 178 3.25 19.70 1.85
N TYR A 179 3.42 18.68 1.00
CA TYR A 179 4.67 18.28 0.35
C TYR A 179 4.54 18.29 -1.18
N PRO A 180 4.66 19.46 -1.83
CA PRO A 180 4.51 19.57 -3.28
C PRO A 180 5.57 18.82 -4.08
N GLU A 181 6.72 18.52 -3.49
CA GLU A 181 7.82 17.75 -4.07
C GLU A 181 7.52 16.25 -4.19
N VAL A 182 6.55 15.73 -3.44
CA VAL A 182 6.11 14.33 -3.57
C VAL A 182 5.42 14.14 -4.91
N HIS A 183 5.99 13.31 -5.76
CA HIS A 183 5.45 13.06 -7.08
C HIS A 183 4.13 12.28 -7.01
N ARG A 184 3.12 12.73 -7.74
CA ARG A 184 1.79 12.12 -7.80
C ARG A 184 1.58 11.47 -9.16
N PHE A 185 1.66 10.13 -9.21
CA PHE A 185 1.36 9.42 -10.45
C PHE A 185 -0.15 9.39 -10.71
N PRO A 186 -0.59 9.54 -11.97
CA PRO A 186 -2.01 9.46 -12.33
C PRO A 186 -2.60 8.08 -12.01
N THR A 187 -3.92 8.03 -11.85
CA THR A 187 -4.65 6.80 -11.44
C THR A 187 -4.36 5.62 -12.33
N GLU A 188 -4.24 5.82 -13.63
CA GLU A 188 -3.96 4.79 -14.62
C GLU A 188 -2.63 4.05 -14.39
N THR A 189 -1.67 4.68 -13.69
CA THR A 189 -0.34 4.10 -13.46
C THR A 189 -0.43 2.89 -12.53
N PHE A 190 -1.21 2.98 -11.43
CA PHE A 190 -1.27 1.97 -10.38
C PHE A 190 -2.69 1.52 -10.01
N TYR A 191 -3.69 2.36 -10.28
CA TYR A 191 -5.08 2.12 -9.96
C TYR A 191 -6.00 2.26 -11.18
N PRO A 192 -5.67 1.59 -12.33
CA PRO A 192 -6.49 1.68 -13.55
C PRO A 192 -7.89 1.12 -13.37
N VAL A 193 -8.10 0.33 -12.32
CA VAL A 193 -9.39 -0.24 -11.91
C VAL A 193 -9.75 0.30 -10.54
N THR A 194 -10.89 0.96 -10.43
CA THR A 194 -11.36 1.51 -9.15
C THR A 194 -12.03 0.42 -8.30
N TRP A 195 -12.11 0.65 -6.98
CA TRP A 195 -12.85 -0.23 -6.07
C TRP A 195 -14.31 -0.46 -6.53
N SER A 196 -14.99 0.59 -6.99
CA SER A 196 -16.38 0.49 -7.45
C SER A 196 -16.54 -0.34 -8.71
N GLN A 197 -15.59 -0.27 -9.65
CA GLN A 197 -15.58 -1.12 -10.83
C GLN A 197 -15.34 -2.58 -10.44
N TYR A 198 -14.44 -2.82 -9.51
CA TYR A 198 -14.17 -4.16 -8.96
C TYR A 198 -15.40 -4.73 -8.26
N ALA A 199 -16.04 -3.96 -7.36
CA ALA A 199 -17.21 -4.38 -6.60
C ALA A 199 -18.44 -4.66 -7.47
N ASN A 200 -18.65 -3.86 -8.54
CA ASN A 200 -19.81 -3.95 -9.43
C ASN A 200 -19.62 -4.93 -10.60
N GLY A 201 -18.39 -5.17 -11.04
CA GLY A 201 -18.11 -5.94 -12.27
C GLY A 201 -17.98 -7.45 -12.07
N GLY A 202 -17.83 -7.90 -10.84
CA GLY A 202 -17.54 -9.31 -10.54
C GLY A 202 -16.21 -9.80 -11.14
N LYS A 203 -15.77 -10.99 -10.75
CA LYS A 203 -14.48 -11.60 -11.14
C LYS A 203 -14.25 -11.75 -12.66
N LYS A 204 -15.29 -11.67 -13.46
CA LYS A 204 -15.21 -11.87 -14.93
C LYS A 204 -14.70 -10.64 -15.68
N SER A 205 -14.90 -9.41 -15.18
CA SER A 205 -14.49 -8.20 -15.89
C SER A 205 -12.97 -7.98 -15.83
N LEU A 206 -12.32 -8.41 -14.74
CA LEU A 206 -10.89 -8.20 -14.51
C LEU A 206 -9.95 -8.97 -15.46
N ARG A 207 -10.43 -10.04 -16.09
CA ARG A 207 -9.63 -10.88 -17.01
C ARG A 207 -9.58 -10.38 -18.46
N LYS A 208 -10.41 -9.40 -18.83
CA LYS A 208 -10.56 -8.89 -20.21
C LYS A 208 -10.29 -7.40 -20.34
N GLU A 209 -9.73 -6.77 -19.31
CA GLU A 209 -9.44 -5.34 -19.34
C GLU A 209 -8.34 -5.05 -20.35
N VAL A 210 -8.60 -4.10 -21.20
CA VAL A 210 -7.55 -3.42 -21.96
C VAL A 210 -7.02 -2.33 -21.00
N LEU A 211 -5.88 -2.62 -20.37
CA LEU A 211 -5.23 -1.66 -19.48
C LEU A 211 -4.70 -0.47 -20.29
N PRO A 212 -4.78 0.75 -19.76
CA PRO A 212 -4.12 1.91 -20.35
C PRO A 212 -2.62 1.66 -20.58
N GLU A 213 -2.06 2.24 -21.64
CA GLU A 213 -0.63 2.07 -21.95
C GLU A 213 0.28 2.55 -20.82
N GLY A 214 -0.15 3.57 -20.08
CA GLY A 214 0.52 4.12 -18.90
C GLY A 214 0.49 3.26 -17.65
N THR A 215 -0.12 2.06 -17.68
CA THR A 215 -0.24 1.19 -16.52
C THR A 215 1.06 0.41 -16.26
N TYR A 216 1.55 0.48 -15.02
CA TYR A 216 2.73 -0.22 -14.54
C TYR A 216 2.40 -1.32 -13.52
N ALA A 217 1.34 -1.14 -12.76
CA ALA A 217 0.81 -2.17 -11.87
C ALA A 217 -0.70 -1.99 -11.67
N VAL A 218 -1.38 -3.02 -11.18
CA VAL A 218 -2.82 -3.00 -10.94
C VAL A 218 -3.12 -3.44 -9.52
N HIS A 219 -3.72 -2.56 -8.73
CA HIS A 219 -4.28 -2.92 -7.44
C HIS A 219 -5.53 -3.78 -7.64
N ARG A 220 -5.53 -5.01 -7.11
CA ARG A 220 -6.59 -5.99 -7.35
C ARG A 220 -7.69 -5.98 -6.30
N TRP A 221 -7.63 -5.11 -5.30
CA TRP A 221 -8.68 -4.90 -4.31
C TRP A 221 -9.17 -6.21 -3.66
N SER A 222 -8.23 -7.11 -3.33
CA SER A 222 -8.55 -8.47 -2.85
C SER A 222 -9.34 -8.50 -1.54
N SER A 223 -9.24 -7.42 -0.75
CA SER A 223 -9.93 -7.27 0.55
C SER A 223 -9.75 -8.46 1.49
N CYS A 224 -8.63 -9.16 1.38
CA CYS A 224 -8.35 -10.38 2.14
C CYS A 224 -8.27 -10.19 3.66
N TRP A 225 -8.32 -8.95 4.12
CA TRP A 225 -8.24 -8.54 5.52
C TRP A 225 -9.60 -8.20 6.15
N PHE A 226 -10.71 -8.21 5.38
CA PHE A 226 -12.03 -7.85 5.91
C PHE A 226 -12.62 -8.87 6.87
N GLU A 227 -12.21 -10.15 6.78
CA GLU A 227 -12.69 -11.19 7.70
C GLU A 227 -11.58 -12.20 7.97
N GLU A 228 -11.28 -12.44 9.24
CA GLU A 228 -10.45 -13.58 9.66
C GLU A 228 -11.14 -14.87 9.19
N GLY A 229 -10.60 -15.51 8.17
CA GLY A 229 -11.10 -16.78 7.65
C GLY A 229 -11.85 -16.74 6.31
N LEU A 230 -12.14 -15.58 5.73
CA LEU A 230 -12.66 -15.54 4.37
C LEU A 230 -11.55 -15.69 3.34
N LYS A 231 -11.82 -16.53 2.34
CA LYS A 231 -10.97 -16.63 1.16
C LYS A 231 -10.91 -15.26 0.46
N PRO A 232 -9.71 -14.79 0.07
CA PRO A 232 -9.59 -13.58 -0.72
C PRO A 232 -10.57 -13.60 -1.88
N ARG A 233 -11.23 -12.47 -2.13
CA ARG A 233 -12.13 -12.32 -3.30
C ARG A 233 -11.32 -12.15 -4.59
N LEU A 234 -10.39 -13.10 -4.84
CA LEU A 234 -9.52 -13.13 -6.02
C LEU A 234 -10.13 -13.95 -7.15
#